data_56817044278e4eb16b491bf58903c340
#
_entry.id   56817044278e4eb16b491bf58903c340
#
_cell.length_a   1.000
_cell.length_b   1.000
_cell.length_c   1.000
_cell.angle_alpha   90.00
_cell.angle_beta   90.00
_cell.angle_gamma   90.00
#
_symmetry.space_group_name_H-M   'P 1'
#
loop_
_entity.id
_entity.type
_entity.pdbx_description
1 polymer ?
#
loop_
_entity_poly.entity_id
_entity_poly.type
_entity_poly.pdbx_seq_one_letter_code
_entity_poly.pdbx_strand_id
1 'polypeptide(L)'
;RVPGGSSGGAAALAGAFGWAIHLGSDTGGSIRQPAAFCSATGMKPTWGRVSRRGLIAFGSSLDQIGPLARDAKDCQIALEVLQGSDPLDATSHSFPESSKEPIRKIGWIRQGFGEGIDASIREQVEAARSILEKDGIEFVEVSLPTMAQANACYQVIATAEASSNLARYDG
;
A
#
# COMPACT_ATOMS: atom_id res chain seq x y z
N ARG A 1 16.79 12.56 9.27
CA ARG A 1 15.89 11.50 8.75
C ARG A 1 14.46 11.97 8.91
N VAL A 2 13.58 11.55 8.00
CA VAL A 2 12.16 11.90 7.99
C VAL A 2 11.33 10.62 8.06
N PRO A 3 10.12 10.65 8.65
CA PRO A 3 9.26 9.47 8.75
C PRO A 3 8.59 9.11 7.41
N GLY A 4 8.74 9.95 6.39
CA GLY A 4 7.93 9.84 5.18
C GLY A 4 6.53 10.42 5.39
N GLY A 5 5.64 10.19 4.40
CA GLY A 5 4.27 10.73 4.42
C GLY A 5 3.36 10.15 3.33
N SER A 6 2.10 10.53 3.44
CA SER A 6 1.45 11.43 4.41
C SER A 6 1.11 10.75 5.76
N SER A 7 1.03 9.42 5.87
CA SER A 7 0.76 8.71 7.13
C SER A 7 2.01 8.57 8.02
N GLY A 8 2.90 9.58 8.04
CA GLY A 8 4.18 9.53 8.75
C GLY A 8 4.03 9.38 10.27
N GLY A 9 3.04 10.03 10.88
CA GLY A 9 2.77 9.88 12.31
C GLY A 9 2.35 8.46 12.69
N ALA A 10 1.42 7.87 11.94
CA ALA A 10 0.97 6.49 12.12
C ALA A 10 2.14 5.50 11.95
N ALA A 11 2.97 5.69 10.92
CA ALA A 11 4.13 4.85 10.67
C ALA A 11 5.19 4.97 11.77
N ALA A 12 5.46 6.18 12.25
CA ALA A 12 6.42 6.41 13.34
C ALA A 12 5.96 5.73 14.64
N LEU A 13 4.67 5.81 14.96
CA LEU A 13 4.12 5.15 16.14
C LEU A 13 4.16 3.61 16.00
N ALA A 14 3.78 3.06 14.83
CA ALA A 14 3.87 1.63 14.58
C ALA A 14 5.29 1.10 14.69
N GLY A 15 6.28 1.81 14.14
CA GLY A 15 7.69 1.41 14.21
C GLY A 15 8.31 1.57 15.60
N ALA A 16 7.94 2.62 16.33
CA ALA A 16 8.53 2.91 17.63
C ALA A 16 7.94 2.09 18.78
N PHE A 17 6.63 1.85 18.75
CA PHE A 17 5.92 1.29 19.90
C PHE A 17 5.32 -0.10 19.65
N GLY A 18 5.07 -0.50 18.43
CA GLY A 18 4.73 -1.87 18.01
C GLY A 18 3.57 -2.60 18.71
N TRP A 19 2.89 -1.97 19.66
CA TRP A 19 1.84 -2.58 20.48
C TRP A 19 0.42 -2.19 20.04
N ALA A 20 0.32 -1.33 19.06
CA ALA A 20 -0.96 -0.87 18.53
C ALA A 20 -0.97 -0.88 17.00
N ILE A 21 -2.17 -1.06 16.45
CA ILE A 21 -2.44 -0.92 15.03
C ILE A 21 -2.86 0.52 14.77
N HIS A 22 -2.31 1.12 13.75
CA HIS A 22 -2.62 2.47 13.31
C HIS A 22 -3.26 2.45 11.93
N LEU A 23 -4.02 3.48 11.60
CA LEU A 23 -4.64 3.63 10.29
C LEU A 23 -4.00 4.79 9.53
N GLY A 24 -3.95 4.64 8.22
CA GLY A 24 -3.50 5.67 7.30
C GLY A 24 -4.31 5.66 6.02
N SER A 25 -4.01 6.58 5.12
CA SER A 25 -4.54 6.58 3.76
C SER A 25 -3.39 6.58 2.75
N ASP A 26 -3.60 5.96 1.62
CA ASP A 26 -2.61 5.78 0.56
C ASP A 26 -3.23 6.11 -0.79
N THR A 27 -2.74 7.14 -1.42
CA THR A 27 -3.12 7.56 -2.77
C THR A 27 -2.01 7.22 -3.76
N GLY A 28 -0.75 7.52 -3.41
CA GLY A 28 0.43 7.28 -4.23
C GLY A 28 1.57 6.59 -3.47
N GLY A 29 1.32 6.06 -2.28
CA GLY A 29 2.34 5.45 -1.43
C GLY A 29 2.28 5.88 0.03
N SER A 30 1.27 6.68 0.42
CA SER A 30 1.25 7.37 1.73
C SER A 30 1.04 6.48 2.96
N ILE A 31 0.82 5.19 2.82
CA ILE A 31 0.97 4.16 3.86
C ILE A 31 2.29 3.44 3.68
N ARG A 32 2.57 2.95 2.49
CA ARG A 32 3.69 2.04 2.19
C ARG A 32 5.05 2.71 2.33
N GLN A 33 5.20 3.92 1.83
CA GLN A 33 6.46 4.66 1.91
C GLN A 33 6.85 5.01 3.36
N PRO A 34 5.97 5.65 4.18
CA PRO A 34 6.33 5.94 5.56
C PRO A 34 6.51 4.67 6.40
N ALA A 35 5.79 3.58 6.14
CA ALA A 35 6.03 2.30 6.79
C ALA A 35 7.46 1.80 6.53
N ALA A 36 7.92 1.84 5.28
CA ALA A 36 9.28 1.48 4.92
C ALA A 36 10.33 2.35 5.62
N PHE A 37 10.09 3.66 5.74
CA PHE A 37 11.01 4.60 6.39
C PHE A 37 11.08 4.44 7.91
N CYS A 38 10.01 3.95 8.54
CA CYS A 38 9.88 3.79 9.98
C CYS A 38 10.06 2.34 10.46
N SER A 39 10.49 1.42 9.60
CA SER A 39 10.63 0.00 9.94
C SER A 39 9.32 -0.63 10.46
N ALA A 40 8.19 -0.22 9.90
CA ALA A 40 6.86 -0.75 10.17
C ALA A 40 6.34 -1.50 8.94
N THR A 41 5.29 -2.28 9.13
CA THR A 41 4.53 -2.88 8.03
C THR A 41 3.34 -1.98 7.70
N GLY A 42 3.21 -1.59 6.44
CA GLY A 42 2.07 -0.84 5.94
C GLY A 42 1.36 -1.60 4.84
N MET A 43 0.06 -1.80 4.98
CA MET A 43 -0.75 -2.51 4.00
C MET A 43 -1.72 -1.55 3.30
N LYS A 44 -1.58 -1.43 1.99
CA LYS A 44 -2.59 -0.80 1.13
C LYS A 44 -3.48 -1.89 0.53
N PRO A 45 -4.71 -2.06 1.02
CA PRO A 45 -5.65 -3.03 0.45
C PRO A 45 -6.01 -2.70 -1.01
N THR A 46 -6.68 -3.64 -1.65
CA THR A 46 -7.31 -3.39 -2.95
C THR A 46 -8.31 -2.24 -2.83
N TRP A 47 -8.32 -1.36 -3.83
CA TRP A 47 -9.23 -0.22 -3.86
C TRP A 47 -10.69 -0.66 -3.72
N GLY A 48 -11.45 0.06 -2.88
CA GLY A 48 -12.83 -0.28 -2.55
C GLY A 48 -13.00 -1.40 -1.50
N ARG A 49 -11.91 -2.00 -0.99
CA ARG A 49 -12.00 -3.06 0.01
C ARG A 49 -12.31 -2.56 1.42
N VAL A 50 -11.90 -1.35 1.73
CA VAL A 50 -12.20 -0.65 2.99
C VAL A 50 -12.95 0.62 2.64
N SER A 51 -14.06 0.88 3.34
CA SER A 51 -14.84 2.10 3.15
C SER A 51 -14.01 3.34 3.41
N ARG A 52 -14.22 4.36 2.59
CA ARG A 52 -13.60 5.68 2.71
C ARG A 52 -14.53 6.71 3.35
N ARG A 53 -15.66 6.26 3.89
CA ARG A 53 -16.60 7.14 4.58
C ARG A 53 -15.90 7.90 5.71
N GLY A 54 -16.02 9.21 5.72
CA GLY A 54 -15.38 10.10 6.70
C GLY A 54 -13.94 10.50 6.35
N LEU A 55 -13.34 9.90 5.32
CA LEU A 55 -12.06 10.36 4.79
C LEU A 55 -12.29 11.60 3.90
N ILE A 56 -11.51 12.65 4.13
CA ILE A 56 -11.43 13.79 3.20
C ILE A 56 -10.73 13.30 1.94
N ALA A 57 -11.44 13.34 0.80
CA ALA A 57 -10.91 12.85 -0.46
C ALA A 57 -9.78 13.73 -0.96
N PHE A 58 -8.65 13.11 -1.31
CA PHE A 58 -7.56 13.74 -2.05
C PHE A 58 -7.65 13.34 -3.53
N GLY A 59 -7.42 12.08 -3.85
CA GLY A 59 -7.57 11.50 -5.19
C GLY A 59 -8.58 10.36 -5.15
N SER A 60 -9.85 10.64 -5.41
CA SER A 60 -10.97 9.68 -5.19
C SER A 60 -10.81 8.36 -5.93
N SER A 61 -10.18 8.37 -7.10
CA SER A 61 -9.91 7.15 -7.88
C SER A 61 -8.73 6.32 -7.37
N LEU A 62 -7.95 6.86 -6.41
CA LEU A 62 -6.72 6.26 -5.92
C LEU A 62 -6.70 6.05 -4.41
N ASP A 63 -7.38 6.92 -3.63
CA ASP A 63 -7.36 6.88 -2.17
C ASP A 63 -7.82 5.53 -1.62
N GLN A 64 -7.06 5.00 -0.68
CA GLN A 64 -7.39 3.78 0.03
C GLN A 64 -6.94 3.87 1.49
N ILE A 65 -7.82 3.49 2.41
CA ILE A 65 -7.49 3.37 3.83
C ILE A 65 -6.86 1.99 4.07
N GLY A 66 -5.86 1.94 4.94
CA GLY A 66 -5.22 0.69 5.32
C GLY A 66 -4.47 0.78 6.64
N PRO A 67 -4.10 -0.37 7.21
CA PRO A 67 -3.39 -0.45 8.47
C PRO A 67 -1.88 -0.26 8.34
N LEU A 68 -1.31 0.26 9.43
CA LEU A 68 0.12 0.24 9.72
C LEU A 68 0.32 -0.44 11.07
N ALA A 69 1.19 -1.43 11.11
CA ALA A 69 1.44 -2.22 12.31
C ALA A 69 2.89 -2.71 12.34
N ARG A 70 3.24 -3.46 13.36
CA ARG A 70 4.57 -4.04 13.53
C ARG A 70 4.88 -5.08 12.45
N ASP A 71 3.91 -5.92 12.12
CA ASP A 71 4.08 -7.02 11.19
C ASP A 71 2.86 -7.25 10.28
N ALA A 72 3.02 -8.16 9.31
CA ALA A 72 1.98 -8.45 8.32
C ALA A 72 0.75 -9.14 8.93
N LYS A 73 0.91 -9.90 10.03
CA LYS A 73 -0.19 -10.60 10.69
C LYS A 73 -1.12 -9.61 11.39
N ASP A 74 -0.55 -8.62 12.06
CA ASP A 74 -1.33 -7.54 12.68
C ASP A 74 -2.08 -6.72 11.61
N CYS A 75 -1.44 -6.43 10.48
CA CYS A 75 -2.10 -5.79 9.36
C CYS A 75 -3.24 -6.64 8.78
N GLN A 76 -3.07 -7.96 8.72
CA GLN A 76 -4.14 -8.89 8.28
C GLN A 76 -5.33 -8.84 9.24
N ILE A 77 -5.10 -8.95 10.55
CA ILE A 77 -6.15 -8.88 11.58
C ILE A 77 -6.93 -7.55 11.46
N ALA A 78 -6.21 -6.45 11.29
CA ALA A 78 -6.85 -5.15 11.08
C ALA A 78 -7.71 -5.11 9.81
N LEU A 79 -7.20 -5.66 8.71
CA LEU A 79 -7.93 -5.70 7.45
C LEU A 79 -9.20 -6.55 7.57
N GLU A 80 -9.17 -7.67 8.27
CA GLU A 80 -10.33 -8.52 8.51
C GLU A 80 -11.47 -7.77 9.23
N VAL A 81 -11.14 -6.83 10.10
CA VAL A 81 -12.11 -5.97 10.79
C VAL A 81 -12.59 -4.81 9.92
N LEU A 82 -11.71 -4.22 9.12
CA LEU A 82 -11.98 -3.00 8.36
C LEU A 82 -12.70 -3.25 7.03
N GLN A 83 -12.50 -4.42 6.43
CA GLN A 83 -13.01 -4.72 5.10
C GLN A 83 -14.52 -4.95 5.08
N GLY A 84 -15.13 -4.63 3.97
CA GLY A 84 -16.55 -4.92 3.73
C GLY A 84 -17.22 -3.82 2.94
N SER A 85 -18.46 -4.11 2.53
CA SER A 85 -19.31 -3.14 1.84
C SER A 85 -19.94 -2.17 2.85
N ASP A 86 -19.84 -0.89 2.56
CA ASP A 86 -20.52 0.17 3.30
C ASP A 86 -21.55 0.83 2.37
N PRO A 87 -22.85 0.79 2.70
CA PRO A 87 -23.89 1.40 1.85
C PRO A 87 -23.76 2.92 1.73
N LEU A 88 -22.94 3.55 2.57
CA LEU A 88 -22.69 4.99 2.56
C LEU A 88 -21.38 5.36 1.84
N ASP A 89 -20.69 4.38 1.28
CA ASP A 89 -19.57 4.56 0.34
C ASP A 89 -19.84 3.74 -0.93
N ALA A 90 -20.32 4.40 -1.98
CA ALA A 90 -20.65 3.77 -3.26
C ALA A 90 -19.46 3.07 -3.93
N THR A 91 -18.25 3.32 -3.45
CA THR A 91 -17.01 2.70 -3.98
C THR A 91 -16.56 1.49 -3.17
N SER A 92 -17.15 1.23 -2.03
CA SER A 92 -16.81 0.06 -1.23
C SER A 92 -17.51 -1.21 -1.75
N HIS A 93 -16.79 -2.31 -1.75
CA HIS A 93 -17.27 -3.58 -2.26
C HIS A 93 -16.96 -4.72 -1.28
N SER A 94 -17.85 -5.72 -1.26
CA SER A 94 -17.52 -7.01 -0.66
C SER A 94 -16.67 -7.80 -1.66
N PHE A 95 -15.52 -8.26 -1.21
CA PHE A 95 -14.66 -9.14 -2.00
C PHE A 95 -14.93 -10.60 -1.59
N PRO A 96 -14.89 -11.54 -2.54
CA PRO A 96 -14.98 -12.95 -2.20
C PRO A 96 -13.82 -13.31 -1.25
N GLU A 97 -14.05 -14.30 -0.41
CA GLU A 97 -12.96 -14.87 0.38
C GLU A 97 -11.83 -15.28 -0.56
N SER A 98 -10.59 -14.98 -0.15
CA SER A 98 -9.43 -15.41 -0.92
C SER A 98 -9.41 -16.94 -0.99
N SER A 99 -9.01 -17.47 -2.14
CA SER A 99 -8.72 -18.88 -2.29
C SER A 99 -7.79 -19.33 -1.16
N LYS A 100 -8.09 -20.47 -0.54
CA LYS A 100 -7.19 -21.11 0.45
C LYS A 100 -6.04 -21.86 -0.21
N GLU A 101 -5.99 -21.82 -1.54
CA GLU A 101 -4.90 -22.41 -2.29
C GLU A 101 -3.58 -21.71 -2.00
N PRO A 102 -2.52 -22.45 -1.72
CA PRO A 102 -1.21 -21.85 -1.46
C PRO A 102 -0.69 -21.13 -2.71
N ILE A 103 -0.06 -19.99 -2.49
CA ILE A 103 0.65 -19.27 -3.56
C ILE A 103 1.80 -20.15 -4.04
N ARG A 104 1.83 -20.46 -5.34
CA ARG A 104 2.87 -21.28 -5.97
C ARG A 104 3.78 -20.49 -6.90
N LYS A 105 3.29 -19.35 -7.38
CA LYS A 105 4.02 -18.49 -8.34
C LYS A 105 3.97 -17.03 -7.92
N ILE A 106 5.08 -16.34 -8.08
CA ILE A 106 5.21 -14.88 -7.86
C ILE A 106 5.81 -14.28 -9.13
N GLY A 107 5.14 -13.21 -9.63
CA GLY A 107 5.68 -12.42 -10.73
C GLY A 107 6.82 -11.51 -10.25
N TRP A 108 7.99 -11.65 -10.87
CA TRP A 108 9.14 -10.77 -10.65
C TRP A 108 9.13 -9.65 -11.68
N ILE A 109 8.80 -8.44 -11.23
CA ILE A 109 8.68 -7.28 -12.11
C ILE A 109 10.08 -6.73 -12.43
N ARG A 110 10.59 -6.99 -13.64
CA ARG A 110 11.92 -6.58 -14.06
C ARG A 110 12.17 -5.07 -13.91
N GLN A 111 11.21 -4.24 -14.31
CA GLN A 111 11.31 -2.79 -14.25
C GLN A 111 11.35 -2.24 -12.81
N GLY A 112 10.91 -3.01 -11.82
CA GLY A 112 10.98 -2.65 -10.40
C GLY A 112 12.40 -2.61 -9.84
N PHE A 113 13.39 -3.14 -10.59
CA PHE A 113 14.80 -3.23 -10.18
C PHE A 113 15.74 -2.42 -11.11
N GLY A 114 15.23 -1.32 -11.68
CA GLY A 114 15.98 -0.41 -12.52
C GLY A 114 17.07 0.39 -11.77
N GLU A 115 17.58 1.41 -12.44
CA GLU A 115 18.55 2.36 -11.87
C GLU A 115 17.93 3.14 -10.70
N GLY A 116 18.75 3.54 -9.73
CA GLY A 116 18.35 4.37 -8.59
C GLY A 116 17.89 3.60 -7.35
N ILE A 117 17.90 2.25 -7.38
CA ILE A 117 17.66 1.44 -6.18
C ILE A 117 18.96 1.23 -5.44
N ASP A 118 18.97 1.56 -4.14
CA ASP A 118 20.10 1.28 -3.26
C ASP A 118 20.45 -0.21 -3.27
N ALA A 119 21.76 -0.52 -3.32
CA ALA A 119 22.23 -1.90 -3.39
C ALA A 119 21.77 -2.73 -2.19
N SER A 120 21.73 -2.15 -1.00
CA SER A 120 21.29 -2.83 0.22
C SER A 120 19.80 -3.21 0.17
N ILE A 121 18.96 -2.37 -0.45
CA ILE A 121 17.53 -2.69 -0.65
C ILE A 121 17.39 -3.84 -1.64
N ARG A 122 18.12 -3.79 -2.75
CA ARG A 122 18.15 -4.88 -3.73
C ARG A 122 18.53 -6.21 -3.09
N GLU A 123 19.62 -6.23 -2.31
CA GLU A 123 20.09 -7.42 -1.61
C GLU A 123 19.03 -8.01 -0.67
N GLN A 124 18.31 -7.17 0.09
CA GLN A 124 17.24 -7.63 0.99
C GLN A 124 16.06 -8.23 0.23
N VAL A 125 15.67 -7.65 -0.89
CA VAL A 125 14.56 -8.19 -1.71
C VAL A 125 14.97 -9.50 -2.38
N GLU A 126 16.22 -9.63 -2.84
CA GLU A 126 16.75 -10.87 -3.42
C GLU A 126 16.91 -11.97 -2.35
N ALA A 127 17.29 -11.60 -1.13
CA ALA A 127 17.33 -12.53 -0.01
C ALA A 127 15.92 -13.07 0.35
N ALA A 128 14.91 -12.19 0.38
CA ALA A 128 13.52 -12.61 0.58
C ALA A 128 13.03 -13.53 -0.54
N ARG A 129 13.36 -13.22 -1.80
CA ARG A 129 13.09 -14.11 -2.93
C ARG A 129 13.71 -15.50 -2.72
N SER A 130 14.98 -15.55 -2.36
CA SER A 130 15.70 -16.81 -2.16
C SER A 130 15.11 -17.69 -1.04
N ILE A 131 14.51 -17.08 -0.01
CA ILE A 131 13.79 -17.80 1.05
C ILE A 131 12.53 -18.43 0.47
N LEU A 132 11.73 -17.66 -0.27
CA LEU A 132 10.49 -18.13 -0.88
C LEU A 132 10.73 -19.22 -1.93
N GLU A 133 11.81 -19.15 -2.70
CA GLU A 133 12.20 -20.22 -3.65
C GLU A 133 12.54 -21.52 -2.92
N LYS A 134 13.19 -21.47 -1.75
CA LYS A 134 13.45 -22.65 -0.91
C LYS A 134 12.16 -23.26 -0.36
N ASP A 135 11.12 -22.43 -0.14
CA ASP A 135 9.80 -22.87 0.28
C ASP A 135 8.94 -23.39 -0.90
N GLY A 136 9.53 -23.51 -2.09
CA GLY A 136 8.90 -24.10 -3.28
C GLY A 136 8.07 -23.12 -4.11
N ILE A 137 8.24 -21.82 -3.94
CA ILE A 137 7.58 -20.81 -4.75
C ILE A 137 8.38 -20.55 -6.02
N GLU A 138 7.73 -20.66 -7.17
CA GLU A 138 8.30 -20.33 -8.47
C GLU A 138 8.26 -18.82 -8.73
N PHE A 139 9.38 -18.22 -9.10
CA PHE A 139 9.41 -16.83 -9.58
C PHE A 139 9.43 -16.78 -11.09
N VAL A 140 8.47 -16.05 -11.66
CA VAL A 140 8.34 -15.86 -13.09
C VAL A 140 8.62 -14.39 -13.43
N GLU A 141 9.58 -14.14 -14.33
CA GLU A 141 9.84 -12.78 -14.78
C GLU A 141 8.65 -12.22 -15.55
N VAL A 142 8.18 -11.04 -15.13
CA VAL A 142 7.10 -10.31 -15.80
C VAL A 142 7.55 -8.91 -16.16
N SER A 143 6.98 -8.37 -17.22
CA SER A 143 7.28 -7.04 -17.71
C SER A 143 6.06 -6.14 -17.63
N LEU A 144 6.25 -4.94 -17.06
CA LEU A 144 5.26 -3.86 -17.01
C LEU A 144 5.83 -2.64 -17.75
N PRO A 145 5.75 -2.60 -19.09
CA PRO A 145 6.43 -1.56 -19.90
C PRO A 145 5.92 -0.14 -19.59
N THR A 146 4.67 0.01 -19.12
CA THR A 146 4.08 1.28 -18.73
C THR A 146 4.51 1.79 -17.36
N MET A 147 5.30 1.02 -16.60
CA MET A 147 5.72 1.40 -15.25
C MET A 147 6.52 2.70 -15.23
N ALA A 148 7.26 3.01 -16.28
CA ALA A 148 8.01 4.26 -16.42
C ALA A 148 7.10 5.50 -16.42
N GLN A 149 5.86 5.39 -16.88
CA GLN A 149 4.89 6.48 -16.92
C GLN A 149 4.06 6.60 -15.63
N ALA A 150 4.13 5.63 -14.71
CA ALA A 150 3.25 5.55 -13.55
C ALA A 150 3.31 6.80 -12.66
N ASN A 151 4.50 7.35 -12.42
CA ASN A 151 4.66 8.55 -11.61
C ASN A 151 4.05 9.79 -12.30
N ALA A 152 4.26 9.97 -13.58
CA ALA A 152 3.69 11.07 -14.33
C ALA A 152 2.16 10.99 -14.40
N CYS A 153 1.60 9.79 -14.63
CA CYS A 153 0.17 9.54 -14.59
C CYS A 153 -0.41 9.88 -13.21
N TYR A 154 0.26 9.43 -12.14
CA TYR A 154 -0.16 9.74 -10.78
C TYR A 154 -0.20 11.25 -10.53
N GLN A 155 0.84 11.98 -10.92
CA GLN A 155 0.89 13.44 -10.71
C GLN A 155 -0.27 14.15 -11.40
N VAL A 156 -0.60 13.77 -12.61
CA VAL A 156 -1.72 14.37 -13.36
C VAL A 156 -3.06 14.05 -12.71
N ILE A 157 -3.33 12.77 -12.43
CA ILE A 157 -4.61 12.32 -11.87
C ILE A 157 -4.80 12.89 -10.47
N ALA A 158 -3.83 12.72 -9.59
CA ALA A 158 -3.94 13.10 -8.19
C ALA A 158 -4.13 14.62 -8.03
N THR A 159 -3.38 15.45 -8.79
CA THR A 159 -3.54 16.90 -8.69
C THR A 159 -4.85 17.40 -9.29
N ALA A 160 -5.32 16.82 -10.39
CA ALA A 160 -6.61 17.15 -10.98
C ALA A 160 -7.77 16.81 -10.04
N GLU A 161 -7.76 15.59 -9.47
CA GLU A 161 -8.78 15.16 -8.53
C GLU A 161 -8.73 15.95 -7.21
N ALA A 162 -7.53 16.22 -6.68
CA ALA A 162 -7.36 17.02 -5.48
C ALA A 162 -7.90 18.43 -5.66
N SER A 163 -7.63 19.07 -6.80
CA SER A 163 -8.19 20.39 -7.13
C SER A 163 -9.72 20.40 -7.07
N SER A 164 -10.36 19.37 -7.63
CA SER A 164 -11.81 19.24 -7.59
C SER A 164 -12.32 18.88 -6.19
N ASN A 165 -11.70 17.89 -5.54
CA ASN A 165 -12.17 17.39 -4.25
C ASN A 165 -12.02 18.41 -3.12
N LEU A 166 -10.96 19.22 -3.15
CA LEU A 166 -10.67 20.20 -2.10
C LEU A 166 -11.32 21.56 -2.34
N ALA A 167 -11.88 21.81 -3.53
CA ALA A 167 -12.53 23.08 -3.89
C ALA A 167 -13.74 23.44 -2.99
N ARG A 168 -14.26 22.47 -2.21
CA ARG A 168 -15.37 22.67 -1.27
C ARG A 168 -14.92 23.17 0.11
N TYR A 169 -13.64 23.27 0.35
CA TYR A 169 -13.08 23.71 1.63
C TYR A 169 -12.46 25.09 1.48
N ASP A 170 -12.57 25.88 2.54
CA ASP A 170 -11.87 27.16 2.64
C ASP A 170 -10.40 26.86 2.99
N GLY A 171 -9.49 27.33 2.15
CA GLY A 171 -8.06 27.05 2.20
C GLY A 171 -7.36 27.54 3.48
#